data_b2fcc39e944f89418caeaf3881a49fde
#
_entry.id   b2fcc39e944f89418caeaf3881a49fde
#
_cell.length_a   1.000
_cell.length_b   1.000
_cell.length_c   1.000
_cell.angle_alpha   90.00
_cell.angle_beta   90.00
_cell.angle_gamma   90.00
#
_symmetry.space_group_name_H-M   'P 1'
#
loop_
_entity.id
_entity.type
_entity.pdbx_description
1 polymer ?
#
loop_
_entity_poly.entity_id
_entity_poly.type
_entity_poly.pdbx_seq_one_letter_code
_entity_poly.pdbx_strand_id
1 'polypeptide(L)'
;MEYLQITSFDDYRVEEIYKSYCETFPEDERRSEQQFRHLFSNPRVKVFSVLKDLKNIGYLISWELTNFVFIEHFEIFSEFRSLKYGSEIISHLYKNYSHIVLEAEPEDQDENAARRISFYEKNGFMVIDDNYVQPCYDPEKNSLNLWLLANWKPEKTDWIKEEIYDVVYC
;
A
#
# COMPACT_ATOMS: atom_id res chain seq x y z
N MET A 1 19.46 1.55 3.65
CA MET A 1 18.20 1.90 2.95
C MET A 1 17.73 3.23 3.49
N GLU A 2 17.34 4.15 2.62
CA GLU A 2 16.85 5.49 3.00
C GLU A 2 15.40 5.62 2.59
N TYR A 3 14.61 6.32 3.39
CA TYR A 3 13.18 6.56 3.16
C TYR A 3 12.99 8.07 3.03
N LEU A 4 12.82 8.54 1.82
CA LEU A 4 12.67 9.97 1.54
C LEU A 4 11.20 10.28 1.31
N GLN A 5 10.60 11.03 2.24
CA GLN A 5 9.24 11.50 2.05
C GLN A 5 9.18 12.49 0.89
N ILE A 6 8.23 12.26 -0.01
CA ILE A 6 7.91 13.17 -1.12
C ILE A 6 6.72 14.01 -0.68
N THR A 7 6.87 15.31 -0.72
CA THR A 7 5.84 16.26 -0.26
C THR A 7 5.21 17.08 -1.38
N SER A 8 5.65 16.89 -2.62
CA SER A 8 5.11 17.58 -3.80
C SER A 8 5.02 16.62 -4.98
N PHE A 9 3.97 16.75 -5.76
CA PHE A 9 3.83 16.02 -7.04
C PHE A 9 4.91 16.42 -8.05
N ASP A 10 5.50 17.59 -7.93
CA ASP A 10 6.54 18.09 -8.85
C ASP A 10 7.96 17.57 -8.49
N ASP A 11 8.09 16.70 -7.48
CA ASP A 11 9.36 16.01 -7.20
C ASP A 11 9.73 15.09 -8.36
N TYR A 12 10.97 15.17 -8.84
CA TYR A 12 11.44 14.41 -10.01
C TYR A 12 11.26 12.88 -9.91
N ARG A 13 11.17 12.33 -8.68
CA ARG A 13 10.95 10.90 -8.44
C ARG A 13 9.52 10.46 -8.70
N VAL A 14 8.58 11.39 -8.67
CA VAL A 14 7.15 11.11 -8.86
C VAL A 14 6.87 10.58 -10.26
N GLU A 15 7.58 11.03 -11.28
CA GLU A 15 7.41 10.55 -12.65
C GLU A 15 7.68 9.04 -12.76
N GLU A 16 8.80 8.57 -12.20
CA GLU A 16 9.17 7.15 -12.17
C GLU A 16 8.17 6.34 -11.33
N ILE A 17 7.79 6.84 -10.15
CA ILE A 17 6.82 6.19 -9.26
C ILE A 17 5.47 6.08 -9.96
N TYR A 18 4.95 7.16 -10.52
CA TYR A 18 3.62 7.15 -11.16
C TYR A 18 3.58 6.25 -12.39
N LYS A 19 4.66 6.23 -13.17
CA LYS A 19 4.80 5.29 -14.29
C LYS A 19 4.71 3.84 -13.82
N SER A 20 5.53 3.46 -12.83
CA SER A 20 5.52 2.11 -12.27
C SER A 20 4.17 1.75 -11.64
N TYR A 21 3.55 2.70 -10.92
CA TYR A 21 2.21 2.57 -10.37
C TYR A 21 1.17 2.21 -11.43
N CYS A 22 1.20 2.89 -12.59
CA CYS A 22 0.29 2.62 -13.69
C CYS A 22 0.57 1.28 -14.40
N GLU A 23 1.82 0.81 -14.41
CA GLU A 23 2.21 -0.45 -15.02
C GLU A 23 1.96 -1.67 -14.10
N THR A 24 2.04 -1.47 -12.79
CA THR A 24 1.96 -2.56 -11.80
C THR A 24 0.54 -2.82 -11.33
N PHE A 25 -0.24 -1.77 -11.09
CA PHE A 25 -1.60 -1.92 -10.56
C PHE A 25 -2.64 -1.82 -11.67
N PRO A 26 -3.65 -2.73 -11.71
CA PRO A 26 -4.79 -2.65 -12.60
C PRO A 26 -5.53 -1.31 -12.46
N GLU A 27 -6.29 -0.93 -13.48
CA GLU A 27 -6.98 0.36 -13.51
C GLU A 27 -7.98 0.53 -12.36
N ASP A 28 -8.66 -0.54 -11.96
CA ASP A 28 -9.62 -0.53 -10.85
C ASP A 28 -8.93 -0.43 -9.47
N GLU A 29 -7.65 -0.82 -9.37
CA GLU A 29 -6.84 -0.77 -8.15
C GLU A 29 -6.05 0.52 -7.99
N ARG A 30 -6.18 1.47 -8.89
CA ARG A 30 -5.36 2.69 -8.86
C ARG A 30 -6.16 3.97 -8.98
N ARG A 31 -5.61 5.02 -8.42
CA ARG A 31 -6.12 6.39 -8.55
C ARG A 31 -5.90 6.91 -9.97
N SER A 32 -6.79 7.79 -10.43
CA SER A 32 -6.50 8.63 -11.60
C SER A 32 -5.30 9.55 -11.31
N GLU A 33 -4.70 10.14 -12.34
CA GLU A 33 -3.58 11.09 -12.15
C GLU A 33 -3.97 12.25 -11.24
N GLN A 34 -5.17 12.78 -11.39
CA GLN A 34 -5.67 13.87 -10.55
C GLN A 34 -5.80 13.44 -9.09
N GLN A 35 -6.34 12.25 -8.82
CA GLN A 35 -6.46 11.70 -7.46
C GLN A 35 -5.08 11.39 -6.88
N PHE A 36 -4.15 10.84 -7.68
CA PHE A 36 -2.77 10.60 -7.26
C PHE A 36 -2.06 11.91 -6.89
N ARG A 37 -2.23 12.97 -7.68
CA ARG A 37 -1.73 14.32 -7.37
C ARG A 37 -2.28 14.85 -6.04
N HIS A 38 -3.54 14.61 -5.73
CA HIS A 38 -4.17 15.04 -4.48
C HIS A 38 -3.59 14.35 -3.24
N LEU A 39 -2.95 13.18 -3.35
CA LEU A 39 -2.26 12.53 -2.23
C LEU A 39 -1.23 13.46 -1.57
N PHE A 40 -0.51 14.25 -2.35
CA PHE A 40 0.54 15.15 -1.86
C PHE A 40 0.02 16.36 -1.10
N SER A 41 -1.25 16.68 -1.18
CA SER A 41 -1.90 17.75 -0.42
C SER A 41 -2.67 17.25 0.80
N ASN A 42 -2.82 15.93 0.97
CA ASN A 42 -3.55 15.35 2.10
C ASN A 42 -2.59 15.13 3.29
N PRO A 43 -2.83 15.77 4.47
CA PRO A 43 -1.92 15.68 5.60
C PRO A 43 -1.83 14.28 6.23
N ARG A 44 -2.81 13.41 5.98
CA ARG A 44 -2.81 12.01 6.46
C ARG A 44 -1.98 11.08 5.58
N VAL A 45 -1.62 11.51 4.38
CA VAL A 45 -0.89 10.69 3.41
C VAL A 45 0.60 10.91 3.56
N LYS A 46 1.33 9.80 3.49
CA LYS A 46 2.79 9.78 3.37
C LYS A 46 3.17 9.01 2.12
N VAL A 47 3.84 9.69 1.20
CA VAL A 47 4.46 9.06 0.02
C VAL A 47 5.95 9.01 0.24
N PHE A 48 6.53 7.82 0.20
CA PHE A 48 7.97 7.63 0.34
C PHE A 48 8.57 7.04 -0.93
N SER A 49 9.67 7.61 -1.38
CA SER A 49 10.63 6.95 -2.25
C SER A 49 11.61 6.16 -1.38
N VAL A 50 11.86 4.92 -1.71
CA VAL A 50 12.80 4.04 -1.01
C VAL A 50 14.08 3.95 -1.80
N LEU A 51 15.19 4.39 -1.21
CA LEU A 51 16.49 4.40 -1.85
C LEU A 51 17.43 3.34 -1.26
N LYS A 52 18.16 2.69 -2.16
CA LYS A 52 19.30 1.82 -1.83
C LYS A 52 20.48 2.19 -2.72
N ASP A 53 21.63 2.50 -2.11
CA ASP A 53 22.85 2.90 -2.82
C ASP A 53 22.58 4.01 -3.86
N LEU A 54 21.83 5.05 -3.42
CA LEU A 54 21.41 6.23 -4.20
C LEU A 54 20.44 5.92 -5.37
N LYS A 55 19.97 4.69 -5.51
CA LYS A 55 18.96 4.32 -6.51
C LYS A 55 17.57 4.25 -5.87
N ASN A 56 16.56 4.76 -6.56
CA ASN A 56 15.18 4.52 -6.20
C ASN A 56 14.83 3.06 -6.50
N ILE A 57 14.46 2.30 -5.47
CA ILE A 57 14.19 0.86 -5.60
C ILE A 57 12.71 0.52 -5.45
N GLY A 58 11.89 1.51 -5.13
CA GLY A 58 10.47 1.34 -4.93
C GLY A 58 9.85 2.50 -4.17
N TYR A 59 8.59 2.35 -3.82
CA TYR A 59 7.84 3.38 -3.11
C TYR A 59 6.81 2.78 -2.16
N LEU A 60 6.32 3.63 -1.27
CA LEU A 60 5.27 3.33 -0.30
C LEU A 60 4.30 4.50 -0.25
N ILE A 61 3.01 4.22 -0.37
CA ILE A 61 1.92 5.16 -0.12
C ILE A 61 1.16 4.66 1.09
N SER A 62 1.11 5.46 2.14
CA SER A 62 0.47 5.11 3.40
C SER A 62 -0.39 6.25 3.93
N TRP A 63 -1.40 5.89 4.72
CA TRP A 63 -2.34 6.78 5.38
C TRP A 63 -2.21 6.65 6.89
N GLU A 64 -2.02 7.76 7.58
CA GLU A 64 -2.04 7.83 9.04
C GLU A 64 -3.50 7.95 9.50
N LEU A 65 -4.06 6.84 9.97
CA LEU A 65 -5.42 6.75 10.51
C LEU A 65 -5.38 6.84 12.04
N THR A 66 -6.55 6.85 12.69
CA THR A 66 -6.64 7.17 14.12
C THR A 66 -5.79 6.25 15.01
N ASN A 67 -5.82 4.94 14.75
CA ASN A 67 -5.15 3.95 15.58
C ASN A 67 -4.21 3.02 14.82
N PHE A 68 -4.05 3.20 13.52
CA PHE A 68 -3.21 2.37 12.66
C PHE A 68 -2.72 3.14 11.44
N VAL A 69 -1.73 2.60 10.77
CA VAL A 69 -1.32 3.04 9.43
C VAL A 69 -1.86 2.07 8.41
N PHE A 70 -2.53 2.59 7.40
CA PHE A 70 -2.98 1.84 6.25
C PHE A 70 -1.98 1.99 5.10
N ILE A 71 -1.47 0.87 4.59
CA ILE A 71 -0.62 0.84 3.40
C ILE A 71 -1.53 0.66 2.19
N GLU A 72 -1.73 1.72 1.42
CA GLU A 72 -2.53 1.68 0.21
C GLU A 72 -1.75 1.03 -0.94
N HIS A 73 -0.50 1.46 -1.16
CA HIS A 73 0.36 0.89 -2.19
C HIS A 73 1.78 0.72 -1.69
N PHE A 74 2.34 -0.44 -1.99
CA PHE A 74 3.71 -0.78 -1.67
C PHE A 74 4.33 -1.55 -2.85
N GLU A 75 5.38 -1.00 -3.44
CA GLU A 75 6.04 -1.63 -4.56
C GLU A 75 7.56 -1.60 -4.45
N ILE A 76 8.18 -2.72 -4.77
CA ILE A 76 9.59 -2.81 -5.17
C ILE A 76 9.61 -2.92 -6.69
N PHE A 77 10.34 -2.04 -7.36
CA PHE A 77 10.48 -2.05 -8.81
C PHE A 77 11.04 -3.39 -9.29
N SER A 78 10.62 -3.83 -10.46
CA SER A 78 10.81 -5.19 -10.96
C SER A 78 12.27 -5.66 -10.92
N GLU A 79 13.21 -4.78 -11.27
CA GLU A 79 14.66 -5.05 -11.30
C GLU A 79 15.28 -5.23 -9.91
N PHE A 80 14.59 -4.83 -8.84
CA PHE A 80 15.05 -4.94 -7.45
C PHE A 80 14.29 -6.00 -6.63
N ARG A 81 13.37 -6.74 -7.26
CA ARG A 81 12.64 -7.81 -6.60
C ARG A 81 13.55 -8.99 -6.25
N SER A 82 13.11 -9.84 -5.33
CA SER A 82 13.85 -11.02 -4.85
C SER A 82 15.15 -10.75 -4.08
N LEU A 83 15.47 -9.49 -3.79
CA LEU A 83 16.64 -9.06 -3.02
C LEU A 83 16.33 -8.83 -1.52
N LYS A 84 15.16 -9.29 -1.03
CA LYS A 84 14.67 -9.14 0.35
C LYS A 84 14.39 -7.68 0.78
N TYR A 85 14.44 -6.72 -0.12
CA TYR A 85 14.18 -5.32 0.22
C TYR A 85 12.76 -5.08 0.78
N GLY A 86 11.76 -5.82 0.28
CA GLY A 86 10.41 -5.76 0.84
C GLY A 86 10.37 -6.06 2.33
N SER A 87 11.05 -7.12 2.79
CA SER A 87 11.11 -7.47 4.22
C SER A 87 11.89 -6.43 5.04
N GLU A 88 12.92 -5.80 4.48
CA GLU A 88 13.63 -4.70 5.16
C GLU A 88 12.71 -3.49 5.35
N ILE A 89 11.85 -3.17 4.35
CA ILE A 89 10.87 -2.08 4.44
C ILE A 89 9.81 -2.38 5.50
N ILE A 90 9.24 -3.59 5.51
CA ILE A 90 8.28 -3.99 6.54
C ILE A 90 8.92 -3.91 7.94
N SER A 91 10.16 -4.37 8.10
CA SER A 91 10.89 -4.25 9.37
C SER A 91 11.13 -2.80 9.80
N HIS A 92 11.30 -1.89 8.84
CA HIS A 92 11.40 -0.46 9.14
C HIS A 92 10.05 0.11 9.58
N LEU A 93 8.96 -0.27 8.93
CA LEU A 93 7.62 0.16 9.31
C LEU A 93 7.28 -0.26 10.74
N TYR A 94 7.64 -1.47 11.16
CA TYR A 94 7.42 -1.96 12.53
C TYR A 94 8.17 -1.17 13.62
N LYS A 95 9.24 -0.46 13.28
CA LYS A 95 9.93 0.42 14.22
C LYS A 95 9.17 1.73 14.47
N ASN A 96 8.34 2.13 13.52
CA ASN A 96 7.64 3.41 13.55
C ASN A 96 6.15 3.27 13.88
N TYR A 97 5.54 2.12 13.57
CA TYR A 97 4.10 1.89 13.69
C TYR A 97 3.80 0.56 14.37
N SER A 98 3.00 0.61 15.42
CA SER A 98 2.58 -0.59 16.15
C SER A 98 1.52 -1.40 15.40
N HIS A 99 0.61 -0.70 14.71
CA HIS A 99 -0.51 -1.30 14.00
C HIS A 99 -0.48 -0.89 12.53
N ILE A 100 -0.40 -1.87 11.65
CA ILE A 100 -0.33 -1.68 10.20
C ILE A 100 -1.38 -2.57 9.55
N VAL A 101 -2.14 -1.98 8.64
CA VAL A 101 -3.15 -2.66 7.82
C VAL A 101 -2.81 -2.47 6.35
N LEU A 102 -3.11 -3.46 5.53
CA LEU A 102 -2.98 -3.40 4.07
C LEU A 102 -4.02 -4.28 3.39
N GLU A 103 -4.21 -4.06 2.10
CA GLU A 103 -5.05 -4.85 1.21
C GLU A 103 -4.21 -5.68 0.26
N ALA A 104 -4.69 -6.86 -0.11
CA ALA A 104 -4.08 -7.70 -1.13
C ALA A 104 -5.11 -8.58 -1.81
N GLU A 105 -4.85 -8.96 -3.06
CA GLU A 105 -5.68 -9.93 -3.76
C GLU A 105 -5.66 -11.28 -3.03
N PRO A 106 -6.80 -12.02 -3.04
CA PRO A 106 -6.91 -13.36 -2.48
C PRO A 106 -5.86 -14.32 -3.06
N GLU A 107 -5.29 -15.17 -2.23
CA GLU A 107 -4.22 -16.10 -2.65
C GLU A 107 -4.65 -17.10 -3.74
N ASP A 108 -5.94 -17.38 -3.87
CA ASP A 108 -6.51 -18.27 -4.87
C ASP A 108 -6.76 -17.59 -6.23
N GLN A 109 -6.51 -16.28 -6.34
CA GLN A 109 -6.69 -15.55 -7.59
C GLN A 109 -5.65 -15.97 -8.65
N ASP A 110 -4.36 -15.99 -8.27
CA ASP A 110 -3.26 -16.46 -9.12
C ASP A 110 -1.98 -16.71 -8.29
N GLU A 111 -0.92 -17.21 -8.97
CA GLU A 111 0.37 -17.50 -8.32
C GLU A 111 1.05 -16.25 -7.74
N ASN A 112 0.86 -15.07 -8.31
CA ASN A 112 1.48 -13.84 -7.81
C ASN A 112 0.77 -13.37 -6.54
N ALA A 113 -0.57 -13.46 -6.51
CA ALA A 113 -1.38 -13.19 -5.32
C ALA A 113 -0.98 -14.15 -4.18
N ALA A 114 -0.87 -15.45 -4.45
CA ALA A 114 -0.42 -16.45 -3.46
C ALA A 114 0.99 -16.12 -2.91
N ARG A 115 1.93 -15.73 -3.78
CA ARG A 115 3.27 -15.31 -3.37
C ARG A 115 3.24 -14.04 -2.52
N ARG A 116 2.35 -13.09 -2.82
CA ARG A 116 2.17 -11.84 -2.10
C ARG A 116 1.61 -12.09 -0.71
N ILE A 117 0.57 -12.90 -0.57
CA ILE A 117 0.03 -13.31 0.73
C ILE A 117 1.10 -14.02 1.57
N SER A 118 1.79 -15.03 1.00
CA SER A 118 2.88 -15.73 1.68
C SER A 118 4.02 -14.78 2.11
N PHE A 119 4.32 -13.75 1.33
CA PHE A 119 5.30 -12.71 1.69
C PHE A 119 4.83 -11.92 2.92
N TYR A 120 3.58 -11.46 2.94
CA TYR A 120 3.05 -10.72 4.08
C TYR A 120 2.98 -11.57 5.34
N GLU A 121 2.52 -12.81 5.25
CA GLU A 121 2.48 -13.76 6.38
C GLU A 121 3.88 -14.01 6.97
N LYS A 122 4.90 -14.23 6.13
CA LYS A 122 6.30 -14.38 6.56
C LYS A 122 6.86 -13.13 7.22
N ASN A 123 6.28 -11.97 6.96
CA ASN A 123 6.64 -10.70 7.58
C ASN A 123 5.70 -10.30 8.72
N GLY A 124 4.90 -11.24 9.25
CA GLY A 124 4.13 -11.05 10.48
C GLY A 124 2.73 -10.48 10.30
N PHE A 125 2.23 -10.38 9.08
CA PHE A 125 0.82 -10.06 8.82
C PHE A 125 -0.05 -11.32 8.87
N MET A 126 -1.33 -11.12 9.11
CA MET A 126 -2.37 -12.15 9.03
C MET A 126 -3.60 -11.60 8.34
N VAL A 127 -4.35 -12.43 7.67
CA VAL A 127 -5.66 -12.08 7.12
C VAL A 127 -6.62 -11.86 8.29
N ILE A 128 -7.25 -10.69 8.33
CA ILE A 128 -8.23 -10.29 9.35
C ILE A 128 -9.65 -10.19 8.79
N ASP A 129 -9.79 -10.08 7.46
CA ASP A 129 -11.07 -10.14 6.76
C ASP A 129 -10.83 -10.65 5.33
N ASP A 130 -11.35 -11.84 5.01
CA ASP A 130 -11.29 -12.48 3.70
C ASP A 130 -12.50 -12.18 2.80
N ASN A 131 -13.44 -11.37 3.31
CA ASN A 131 -14.61 -10.88 2.59
C ASN A 131 -14.58 -9.35 2.41
N TYR A 132 -13.40 -8.74 2.54
CA TYR A 132 -13.24 -7.31 2.38
C TYR A 132 -13.49 -6.89 0.94
N VAL A 133 -14.19 -5.77 0.76
CA VAL A 133 -14.42 -5.15 -0.55
C VAL A 133 -13.78 -3.79 -0.58
N GLN A 134 -12.77 -3.61 -1.42
CA GLN A 134 -12.22 -2.30 -1.72
C GLN A 134 -13.26 -1.48 -2.49
N PRO A 135 -13.66 -0.30 -2.00
CA PRO A 135 -14.51 0.61 -2.77
C PRO A 135 -13.83 1.08 -4.05
N CYS A 136 -14.60 1.40 -5.07
CA CYS A 136 -14.05 1.98 -6.29
C CYS A 136 -13.50 3.40 -6.03
N TYR A 137 -12.41 3.76 -6.69
CA TYR A 137 -11.81 5.10 -6.60
C TYR A 137 -12.63 6.19 -7.30
N ASP A 138 -13.51 5.81 -8.21
CA ASP A 138 -14.49 6.69 -8.86
C ASP A 138 -15.66 5.86 -9.42
N PRO A 139 -16.79 6.51 -9.79
CA PRO A 139 -18.00 5.79 -10.25
C PRO A 139 -17.84 4.98 -11.53
N GLU A 140 -16.79 5.22 -12.33
CA GLU A 140 -16.53 4.49 -13.58
C GLU A 140 -15.70 3.23 -13.35
N LYS A 141 -15.14 3.05 -12.15
CA LYS A 141 -14.33 1.90 -11.76
C LYS A 141 -15.13 0.87 -10.98
N ASN A 142 -14.60 -0.34 -10.93
CA ASN A 142 -15.20 -1.42 -10.16
C ASN A 142 -14.66 -1.45 -8.72
N SER A 143 -15.51 -1.87 -7.79
CA SER A 143 -15.05 -2.34 -6.48
C SER A 143 -14.39 -3.71 -6.62
N LEU A 144 -13.46 -4.04 -5.73
CA LEU A 144 -12.66 -5.26 -5.80
C LEU A 144 -12.80 -6.09 -4.54
N ASN A 145 -12.92 -7.41 -4.72
CA ASN A 145 -12.84 -8.34 -3.60
C ASN A 145 -11.36 -8.55 -3.26
N LEU A 146 -10.93 -8.01 -2.14
CA LEU A 146 -9.58 -8.16 -1.62
C LEU A 146 -9.62 -8.81 -0.24
N TRP A 147 -8.47 -9.17 0.26
CA TRP A 147 -8.27 -9.53 1.65
C TRP A 147 -7.68 -8.35 2.42
N LEU A 148 -8.17 -8.15 3.64
CA LEU A 148 -7.59 -7.17 4.57
C LEU A 148 -6.64 -7.91 5.50
N LEU A 149 -5.41 -7.41 5.57
CA LEU A 149 -4.35 -7.99 6.40
C LEU A 149 -3.89 -6.98 7.45
N ALA A 150 -3.51 -7.49 8.63
CA ALA A 150 -2.93 -6.67 9.69
C ALA A 150 -1.77 -7.40 10.38
N ASN A 151 -0.88 -6.64 11.02
CA ASN A 151 0.21 -7.17 11.81
C ASN A 151 -0.18 -7.49 13.27
N TRP A 152 -1.46 -7.40 13.59
CA TRP A 152 -2.05 -7.79 14.88
C TRP A 152 -3.43 -8.39 14.65
N LYS A 153 -3.98 -9.07 15.67
CA LYS A 153 -5.33 -9.63 15.62
C LYS A 153 -6.29 -8.67 16.34
N PRO A 154 -7.11 -7.88 15.62
CA PRO A 154 -8.15 -7.06 16.22
C PRO A 154 -9.30 -7.92 16.77
N GLU A 155 -9.99 -7.45 17.80
CA GLU A 155 -11.20 -8.11 18.31
C GLU A 155 -12.36 -8.03 17.31
N LYS A 156 -12.45 -6.91 16.55
CA LYS A 156 -13.42 -6.66 15.50
C LYS A 156 -12.76 -5.90 14.35
N THR A 157 -13.19 -6.15 13.13
CA THR A 157 -12.64 -5.52 11.93
C THR A 157 -13.48 -4.38 11.38
N ASP A 158 -14.76 -4.28 11.78
CA ASP A 158 -15.71 -3.31 11.19
C ASP A 158 -15.22 -1.86 11.29
N TRP A 159 -14.73 -1.45 12.47
CA TRP A 159 -14.24 -0.09 12.67
C TRP A 159 -12.99 0.23 11.81
N ILE A 160 -12.16 -0.77 11.49
CA ILE A 160 -11.00 -0.62 10.60
C ILE A 160 -11.49 -0.34 9.18
N LYS A 161 -12.46 -1.12 8.70
CA LYS A 161 -13.05 -0.96 7.37
C LYS A 161 -13.76 0.38 7.23
N GLU A 162 -14.59 0.74 8.21
CA GLU A 162 -15.29 2.01 8.22
C GLU A 162 -14.33 3.20 8.10
N GLU A 163 -13.25 3.21 8.88
CA GLU A 163 -12.26 4.28 8.82
C GLU A 163 -11.51 4.31 7.48
N ILE A 164 -11.15 3.14 6.92
CA ILE A 164 -10.54 3.07 5.58
C ILE A 164 -11.51 3.64 4.53
N TYR A 165 -12.78 3.24 4.55
CA TYR A 165 -13.77 3.69 3.58
C TYR A 165 -13.98 5.20 3.66
N ASP A 166 -14.13 5.74 4.87
CA ASP A 166 -14.43 7.15 5.11
C ASP A 166 -13.24 8.09 4.80
N VAL A 167 -12.01 7.60 4.95
CA VAL A 167 -10.82 8.46 4.87
C VAL A 167 -10.03 8.26 3.58
N VAL A 168 -9.95 7.01 3.09
CA VAL A 168 -9.10 6.68 1.93
C VAL A 168 -9.89 6.70 0.62
N TYR A 169 -11.16 6.23 0.66
CA TYR A 169 -11.99 6.03 -0.54
C TYR A 169 -13.13 7.05 -0.69
N CYS A 170 -13.30 7.98 0.24
CA CYS A 170 -14.27 9.09 0.15
C CYS A 170 -13.72 10.28 -0.64
#